data_5929ec8bc809d7a777366ce1d5e34095
#
_entry.id   5929ec8bc809d7a777366ce1d5e34095
#
_cell.length_a   1.000
_cell.length_b   1.000
_cell.length_c   1.000
_cell.angle_alpha   90.00
_cell.angle_beta   90.00
_cell.angle_gamma   90.00
#
_symmetry.space_group_name_H-M   'P 1'
#
loop_
_entity.id
_entity.type
_entity.pdbx_description
1 polymer ?
#
loop_
_entity_poly.entity_id
_entity_poly.type
_entity_poly.pdbx_seq_one_letter_code
_entity_poly.pdbx_strand_id
1 'polypeptide(L)'
;MNIGIDIEEIKRFQKLLKDKNFIERVFSKDEIEYCSSKKKNAVQHFAVRFAGKEAVWKAINKSRKLVITDISFKNSVLGKPEVYIKGKKASYIDISFSHNKTTVVAVAVSTK
;
A
#
# COMPACT_ATOMS: atom_id res chain seq x y z
N MET A 1 15.01 7.46 12.78
CA MET A 1 14.27 7.54 11.49
C MET A 1 14.59 6.34 10.63
N ASN A 2 13.57 5.70 10.07
CA ASN A 2 13.73 4.55 9.18
C ASN A 2 13.02 4.81 7.87
N ILE A 3 13.59 4.28 6.77
CA ILE A 3 13.08 4.51 5.43
C ILE A 3 12.84 3.16 4.74
N GLY A 4 11.72 3.07 4.02
CA GLY A 4 11.44 1.93 3.17
C GLY A 4 11.04 2.42 1.79
N ILE A 5 11.44 1.70 0.77
CA ILE A 5 11.10 2.03 -0.61
C ILE A 5 10.74 0.76 -1.35
N ASP A 6 9.76 0.85 -2.24
CA ASP A 6 9.37 -0.27 -3.07
C ASP A 6 8.97 0.21 -4.46
N ILE A 7 9.21 -0.64 -5.45
CA ILE A 7 8.88 -0.39 -6.84
C ILE A 7 8.17 -1.61 -7.39
N GLU A 8 7.06 -1.40 -8.11
CA GLU A 8 6.27 -2.48 -8.68
C GLU A 8 5.90 -2.15 -10.13
N GLU A 9 5.83 -3.18 -10.96
CA GLU A 9 5.33 -3.05 -12.33
C GLU A 9 3.82 -3.23 -12.34
N ILE A 10 3.11 -2.29 -12.92
CA ILE A 10 1.64 -2.33 -12.99
C ILE A 10 1.15 -3.58 -13.72
N LYS A 11 1.85 -3.97 -14.78
CA LYS A 11 1.50 -5.15 -15.59
C LYS A 11 1.40 -6.43 -14.76
N ARG A 12 2.26 -6.59 -13.75
CA ARG A 12 2.24 -7.74 -12.86
C ARG A 12 0.89 -7.86 -12.14
N PHE A 13 0.29 -6.73 -11.80
CA PHE A 13 -0.96 -6.70 -11.06
C PHE A 13 -2.18 -7.02 -11.92
N GLN A 14 -2.08 -6.91 -13.23
CA GLN A 14 -3.16 -7.34 -14.12
C GLN A 14 -3.43 -8.83 -13.94
N LYS A 15 -2.38 -9.62 -13.72
CA LYS A 15 -2.49 -11.06 -13.48
C LYS A 15 -2.86 -11.37 -12.04
N LEU A 16 -2.20 -10.71 -11.08
CA LEU A 16 -2.43 -10.95 -9.65
C LEU A 16 -3.86 -10.65 -9.23
N LEU A 17 -4.49 -9.64 -9.83
CA LEU A 17 -5.85 -9.27 -9.47
C LEU A 17 -6.91 -10.25 -9.97
N LYS A 18 -6.53 -11.22 -10.80
CA LYS A 18 -7.42 -12.32 -11.19
C LYS A 18 -7.50 -13.38 -10.09
N ASP A 19 -6.55 -13.38 -9.16
CA ASP A 19 -6.53 -14.29 -8.03
C ASP A 19 -7.25 -13.65 -6.84
N LYS A 20 -8.49 -14.06 -6.64
CA LYS A 20 -9.33 -13.53 -5.59
C LYS A 20 -8.74 -13.76 -4.20
N ASN A 21 -8.10 -14.90 -3.99
CA ASN A 21 -7.47 -15.23 -2.71
C ASN A 21 -6.30 -14.27 -2.41
N PHE A 22 -5.53 -13.93 -3.43
CA PHE A 22 -4.45 -12.96 -3.28
C PHE A 22 -5.00 -11.61 -2.81
N ILE A 23 -6.04 -11.11 -3.49
CA ILE A 23 -6.63 -9.81 -3.18
C ILE A 23 -7.15 -9.77 -1.74
N GLU A 24 -7.94 -10.77 -1.36
CA GLU A 24 -8.56 -10.82 -0.04
C GLU A 24 -7.55 -11.00 1.08
N ARG A 25 -6.43 -11.68 0.79
CA ARG A 25 -5.38 -11.90 1.78
C ARG A 25 -4.51 -10.67 1.99
N VAL A 26 -4.25 -9.90 0.93
CA VAL A 26 -3.27 -8.79 0.96
C VAL A 26 -3.92 -7.45 1.28
N PHE A 27 -5.12 -7.20 0.75
CA PHE A 27 -5.78 -5.91 0.86
C PHE A 27 -6.95 -5.95 1.84
N SER A 28 -7.14 -4.86 2.57
CA SER A 28 -8.29 -4.72 3.45
C SER A 28 -9.56 -4.55 2.60
N LYS A 29 -10.70 -4.77 3.22
CA LYS A 29 -12.00 -4.62 2.57
C LYS A 29 -12.17 -3.20 2.00
N ASP A 30 -11.79 -2.19 2.80
CA ASP A 30 -11.87 -0.79 2.38
C ASP A 30 -10.95 -0.50 1.19
N GLU A 31 -9.76 -1.09 1.17
CA GLU A 31 -8.82 -0.94 0.07
C GLU A 31 -9.36 -1.56 -1.22
N ILE A 32 -9.95 -2.74 -1.11
CA ILE A 32 -10.54 -3.43 -2.27
C ILE A 32 -11.66 -2.57 -2.86
N GLU A 33 -12.54 -2.06 -2.01
CA GLU A 33 -13.65 -1.22 -2.44
C GLU A 33 -13.15 0.07 -3.11
N TYR A 34 -12.21 0.75 -2.47
CA TYR A 34 -11.63 1.99 -3.01
C TYR A 34 -10.98 1.77 -4.36
N CYS A 35 -10.09 0.78 -4.45
CA CYS A 35 -9.36 0.52 -5.70
C CYS A 35 -10.30 0.06 -6.81
N SER A 36 -11.24 -0.81 -6.49
CA SER A 36 -12.21 -1.31 -7.47
C SER A 36 -13.09 -0.20 -8.03
N SER A 37 -13.37 0.83 -7.24
CA SER A 37 -14.18 1.97 -7.68
C SER A 37 -13.50 2.80 -8.77
N LYS A 38 -12.19 2.64 -8.97
CA LYS A 38 -11.41 3.38 -9.95
C LYS A 38 -11.49 2.80 -11.36
N LYS A 39 -12.26 1.73 -11.54
CA LYS A 39 -12.58 1.13 -12.85
C LYS A 39 -11.34 0.82 -13.68
N LYS A 40 -11.12 1.51 -14.81
CA LYS A 40 -9.96 1.25 -15.68
C LYS A 40 -8.62 1.50 -15.00
N ASN A 41 -8.60 2.31 -13.95
CA ASN A 41 -7.38 2.61 -13.20
C ASN A 41 -7.22 1.73 -11.96
N ALA A 42 -8.11 0.75 -11.76
CA ALA A 42 -8.09 -0.10 -10.58
C ALA A 42 -6.75 -0.82 -10.41
N VAL A 43 -6.21 -1.37 -11.49
CA VAL A 43 -4.93 -2.11 -11.45
C VAL A 43 -3.82 -1.23 -10.89
N GLN A 44 -3.72 0.00 -11.37
CA GLN A 44 -2.72 0.96 -10.89
C GLN A 44 -2.91 1.26 -9.40
N HIS A 45 -4.14 1.47 -8.95
CA HIS A 45 -4.41 1.75 -7.55
C HIS A 45 -4.06 0.59 -6.63
N PHE A 46 -4.32 -0.65 -7.06
CA PHE A 46 -3.89 -1.83 -6.30
C PHE A 46 -2.37 -1.92 -6.25
N ALA A 47 -1.68 -1.66 -7.37
CA ALA A 47 -0.22 -1.69 -7.41
C ALA A 47 0.38 -0.65 -6.47
N VAL A 48 -0.18 0.56 -6.45
CA VAL A 48 0.26 1.64 -5.55
C VAL A 48 0.09 1.22 -4.09
N ARG A 49 -1.06 0.66 -3.73
CA ARG A 49 -1.32 0.21 -2.36
C ARG A 49 -0.36 -0.90 -1.95
N PHE A 50 -0.11 -1.84 -2.85
CA PHE A 50 0.82 -2.93 -2.57
C PHE A 50 2.23 -2.39 -2.33
N ALA A 51 2.70 -1.51 -3.23
CA ALA A 51 4.03 -0.89 -3.07
C ALA A 51 4.12 -0.13 -1.73
N GLY A 52 3.04 0.54 -1.34
CA GLY A 52 2.99 1.22 -0.05
C GLY A 52 3.13 0.28 1.12
N LYS A 53 2.44 -0.86 1.09
CA LYS A 53 2.55 -1.87 2.16
C LYS A 53 3.98 -2.40 2.28
N GLU A 54 4.62 -2.69 1.15
CA GLU A 54 6.00 -3.16 1.12
C GLU A 54 6.97 -2.11 1.66
N ALA A 55 6.79 -0.85 1.26
CA ALA A 55 7.63 0.26 1.71
C ALA A 55 7.52 0.44 3.23
N VAL A 56 6.30 0.44 3.76
CA VAL A 56 6.07 0.54 5.21
C VAL A 56 6.71 -0.64 5.93
N TRP A 57 6.49 -1.86 5.42
CA TRP A 57 7.07 -3.06 6.01
C TRP A 57 8.59 -2.96 6.10
N LYS A 58 9.25 -2.51 5.04
CA LYS A 58 10.71 -2.33 5.03
C LYS A 58 11.17 -1.29 6.06
N ALA A 59 10.37 -0.25 6.27
CA ALA A 59 10.73 0.80 7.21
C ALA A 59 10.63 0.35 8.67
N ILE A 60 9.66 -0.49 9.03
CA ILE A 60 9.35 -0.75 10.44
C ILE A 60 9.44 -2.22 10.89
N ASN A 61 9.66 -3.15 9.96
CA ASN A 61 9.63 -4.58 10.27
C ASN A 61 10.61 -4.99 11.39
N LYS A 62 11.81 -4.42 11.41
CA LYS A 62 12.84 -4.78 12.39
C LYS A 62 12.37 -4.59 13.82
N SER A 63 11.52 -3.59 14.06
CA SER A 63 11.09 -3.26 15.40
C SER A 63 9.76 -3.91 15.79
N ARG A 64 8.95 -4.40 14.83
CA ARG A 64 7.57 -4.77 15.11
C ARG A 64 7.13 -6.16 14.63
N LYS A 65 7.92 -6.88 13.88
CA LYS A 65 7.58 -8.21 13.35
C LYS A 65 6.20 -8.23 12.69
N LEU A 66 6.03 -7.41 11.67
CA LEU A 66 4.77 -7.29 10.95
C LEU A 66 4.75 -8.15 9.69
N VAL A 67 3.55 -8.53 9.27
CA VAL A 67 3.31 -9.07 7.94
C VAL A 67 2.59 -8.01 7.10
N ILE A 68 2.67 -8.16 5.78
CA ILE A 68 2.11 -7.17 4.85
C ILE A 68 0.62 -6.90 5.09
N THR A 69 -0.12 -7.94 5.47
CA THR A 69 -1.56 -7.81 5.71
C THR A 69 -1.91 -6.99 6.96
N ASP A 70 -0.93 -6.72 7.82
CA ASP A 70 -1.14 -5.87 8.98
C ASP A 70 -1.19 -4.39 8.61
N ILE A 71 -0.73 -4.04 7.41
CA ILE A 71 -0.58 -2.66 6.95
C ILE A 71 -1.73 -2.33 6.01
N SER A 72 -2.42 -1.23 6.25
CA SER A 72 -3.48 -0.76 5.37
C SER A 72 -3.42 0.76 5.22
N PHE A 73 -4.10 1.26 4.20
CA PHE A 73 -4.16 2.69 3.92
C PHE A 73 -5.61 3.14 3.83
N LYS A 74 -5.85 4.34 4.36
CA LYS A 74 -7.12 5.04 4.18
C LYS A 74 -6.79 6.46 3.74
N ASN A 75 -7.61 7.03 2.87
CA ASN A 75 -7.43 8.42 2.49
C ASN A 75 -8.06 9.31 3.55
N SER A 76 -7.35 10.37 3.94
CA SER A 76 -7.89 11.39 4.82
C SER A 76 -8.97 12.19 4.06
N VAL A 77 -9.66 13.08 4.79
CA VAL A 77 -10.65 13.98 4.20
C VAL A 77 -10.06 14.79 3.05
N LEU A 78 -8.77 15.13 3.14
CA LEU A 78 -8.06 15.91 2.12
C LEU A 78 -7.48 15.02 1.01
N GLY A 79 -7.76 13.71 1.02
CA GLY A 79 -7.26 12.79 0.01
C GLY A 79 -5.86 12.27 0.24
N LYS A 80 -5.20 12.68 1.32
CA LYS A 80 -3.87 12.19 1.65
C LYS A 80 -3.94 10.77 2.22
N PRO A 81 -3.11 9.82 1.74
CA PRO A 81 -3.11 8.47 2.30
C PRO A 81 -2.58 8.48 3.74
N GLU A 82 -3.26 7.74 4.61
CA GLU A 82 -2.86 7.56 6.00
C GLU A 82 -2.58 6.09 6.24
N VAL A 83 -1.53 5.81 7.01
CA VAL A 83 -1.07 4.45 7.29
C VAL A 83 -1.74 3.92 8.56
N TYR A 84 -2.24 2.68 8.48
CA TYR A 84 -2.80 1.96 9.61
C TYR A 84 -2.05 0.66 9.83
N ILE A 85 -1.71 0.35 11.09
CA ILE A 85 -1.05 -0.88 11.47
C ILE A 85 -1.99 -1.64 12.39
N LYS A 86 -2.40 -2.83 11.97
CA LYS A 86 -3.36 -3.66 12.72
C LYS A 86 -4.59 -2.86 13.14
N GLY A 87 -5.09 -2.04 12.24
CA GLY A 87 -6.29 -1.25 12.42
C GLY A 87 -6.11 0.07 13.19
N LYS A 88 -4.90 0.39 13.63
CA LYS A 88 -4.62 1.62 14.36
C LYS A 88 -3.84 2.60 13.50
N LYS A 89 -4.23 3.86 13.50
CA LYS A 89 -3.54 4.90 12.73
C LYS A 89 -2.10 5.05 13.23
N ALA A 90 -1.14 5.00 12.30
CA ALA A 90 0.28 5.15 12.58
C ALA A 90 0.76 6.53 12.17
N SER A 91 0.52 7.52 13.02
CA SER A 91 0.86 8.92 12.73
C SER A 91 2.35 9.17 12.59
N TYR A 92 3.17 8.24 13.07
CA TYR A 92 4.64 8.33 12.99
C TYR A 92 5.19 7.87 11.65
N ILE A 93 4.34 7.48 10.71
CA ILE A 93 4.76 7.04 9.37
C ILE A 93 4.19 7.98 8.32
N ASP A 94 5.08 8.51 7.49
CA ASP A 94 4.70 9.26 6.30
C ASP A 94 4.93 8.39 5.07
N ILE A 95 4.04 8.51 4.09
CA ILE A 95 4.09 7.73 2.86
C ILE A 95 3.94 8.67 1.67
N SER A 96 4.67 8.36 0.60
CA SER A 96 4.53 9.07 -0.66
C SER A 96 4.56 8.09 -1.81
N PHE A 97 3.74 8.33 -2.81
CA PHE A 97 3.64 7.49 -4.01
C PHE A 97 3.98 8.31 -5.25
N SER A 98 4.56 7.62 -6.24
CA SER A 98 4.74 8.20 -7.57
C SER A 98 4.56 7.09 -8.59
N HIS A 99 4.10 7.44 -9.79
CA HIS A 99 3.90 6.44 -10.82
C HIS A 99 4.01 7.06 -12.22
N ASN A 100 4.24 6.19 -13.18
CA ASN A 100 4.08 6.49 -14.59
C ASN A 100 3.17 5.42 -15.20
N LYS A 101 3.14 5.28 -16.50
CA LYS A 101 2.24 4.32 -17.18
C LYS A 101 2.55 2.86 -16.85
N THR A 102 3.79 2.55 -16.47
CA THR A 102 4.23 1.16 -16.28
C THR A 102 4.62 0.79 -14.87
N THR A 103 4.96 1.77 -14.06
CA THR A 103 5.64 1.54 -12.77
C THR A 103 5.07 2.42 -11.67
N VAL A 104 4.99 1.87 -10.48
CA VAL A 104 4.66 2.63 -9.27
C VAL A 104 5.80 2.53 -8.28
N VAL A 105 6.01 3.59 -7.51
CA VAL A 105 7.04 3.66 -6.46
C VAL A 105 6.39 4.17 -5.20
N ALA A 106 6.76 3.59 -4.07
CA ALA A 106 6.33 4.07 -2.76
C ALA A 106 7.54 4.28 -1.86
N VAL A 107 7.49 5.35 -1.08
CA VAL A 107 8.49 5.64 -0.06
C VAL A 107 7.78 5.83 1.27
N ALA A 108 8.28 5.17 2.32
CA ALA A 108 7.76 5.30 3.67
C ALA A 108 8.88 5.80 4.58
N VAL A 109 8.56 6.74 5.45
CA VAL A 109 9.49 7.25 6.46
C VAL A 109 8.83 7.07 7.82
N SER A 110 9.53 6.40 8.72
CA SER A 110 9.06 6.20 10.09
C SER A 110 9.95 6.95 11.06
N THR A 111 9.35 7.74 11.95
CA THR A 111 10.07 8.46 12.99
C THR A 111 10.27 7.62 14.26
N LYS A 112 9.74 6.42 14.26
CA LYS A 112 9.93 5.48 15.38
C LYS A 112 10.82 4.32 15.05
#